data_e7cc879cd530c46716e4dab846404c79
#
_entry.id   e7cc879cd530c46716e4dab846404c79
#
_cell.length_a   1.000
_cell.length_b   1.000
_cell.length_c   1.000
_cell.angle_alpha   90.00
_cell.angle_beta   90.00
_cell.angle_gamma   90.00
#
_symmetry.space_group_name_H-M   'P 1'
#
loop_
_entity.id
_entity.type
_entity.pdbx_description
1 polymer ?
#
loop_
_entity_poly.entity_id
_entity_poly.type
_entity_poly.pdbx_seq_one_letter_code
_entity_poly.pdbx_strand_id
1 'polypeptide(L)'
;MEPLAGGFVEMDNEDVAVYSAYGAKIRTIQPGYARPALAVGNTRFVLYNRAGKELTVQSRTRQLYAKSFNNAIMLCEMAQNGTLAVVTESDRYAAEVMVYDASFSGDPFTWKLTSTDGTPIALSFATDNHRFAAATVAARDGQLRTTVRMMNTNSDTAGPFYVADTGSVILTRKWISSRRVL
;
A
#
# COMPACT_ATOMS: atom_id res chain seq x y z
N MET A 1 -4.83 9.44 -12.73
CA MET A 1 -5.15 8.36 -13.70
C MET A 1 -4.10 7.28 -13.56
N GLU A 2 -4.51 6.03 -13.28
CA GLU A 2 -3.62 4.91 -13.05
C GLU A 2 -3.94 3.77 -14.04
N PRO A 3 -2.91 3.11 -14.61
CA PRO A 3 -3.11 2.05 -15.60
C PRO A 3 -3.67 0.78 -14.95
N LEU A 4 -4.53 0.09 -15.68
CA LEU A 4 -5.13 -1.19 -15.31
C LEU A 4 -5.18 -2.07 -16.56
N ALA A 5 -4.93 -3.38 -16.45
CA ALA A 5 -4.97 -4.26 -17.62
C ALA A 5 -6.28 -4.12 -18.40
N GLY A 6 -6.17 -3.73 -19.66
CA GLY A 6 -7.31 -3.46 -20.54
C GLY A 6 -8.04 -2.14 -20.28
N GLY A 7 -7.39 -1.15 -19.60
CA GLY A 7 -7.96 0.16 -19.38
C GLY A 7 -7.20 0.99 -18.35
N PHE A 8 -7.91 1.84 -17.66
CA PHE A 8 -7.36 2.66 -16.59
C PHE A 8 -8.44 3.02 -15.56
N VAL A 9 -8.00 3.46 -14.40
CA VAL A 9 -8.85 3.99 -13.35
C VAL A 9 -8.46 5.44 -13.05
N GLU A 10 -9.45 6.27 -12.84
CA GLU A 10 -9.30 7.66 -12.47
C GLU A 10 -10.10 7.93 -11.20
N MET A 11 -9.48 8.61 -10.27
CA MET A 11 -10.13 9.03 -9.04
C MET A 11 -10.11 10.56 -8.97
N ASP A 12 -11.26 11.13 -8.71
CA ASP A 12 -11.42 12.53 -8.30
C ASP A 12 -11.81 12.62 -6.81
N ASN A 13 -12.35 13.75 -6.39
CA ASN A 13 -12.69 13.96 -4.99
C ASN A 13 -13.95 13.18 -4.52
N GLU A 14 -14.79 12.75 -5.43
CA GLU A 14 -16.10 12.13 -5.12
C GLU A 14 -16.23 10.71 -5.66
N ASP A 15 -15.67 10.49 -6.87
CA ASP A 15 -15.92 9.30 -7.65
C ASP A 15 -14.61 8.59 -8.07
N VAL A 16 -14.74 7.31 -8.33
CA VAL A 16 -13.72 6.50 -9.02
C VAL A 16 -14.31 5.97 -10.31
N ALA A 17 -13.83 6.46 -11.44
CA ALA A 17 -14.26 6.04 -12.76
C ALA A 17 -13.31 4.99 -13.34
N VAL A 18 -13.87 3.92 -13.89
CA VAL A 18 -13.12 2.85 -14.57
C VAL A 18 -13.41 2.92 -16.06
N TYR A 19 -12.34 2.92 -16.85
CA TYR A 19 -12.39 3.05 -18.31
C TYR A 19 -11.78 1.84 -18.99
N SER A 20 -12.23 1.56 -20.22
CA SER A 20 -11.60 0.63 -21.13
C SER A 20 -10.34 1.24 -21.73
N ALA A 21 -9.53 0.41 -22.44
CA ALA A 21 -8.35 0.87 -23.18
C ALA A 21 -8.70 1.87 -24.31
N TYR A 22 -9.95 1.88 -24.75
CA TYR A 22 -10.46 2.80 -25.78
C TYR A 22 -11.13 4.06 -25.21
N GLY A 23 -11.03 4.27 -23.88
CA GLY A 23 -11.59 5.44 -23.22
C GLY A 23 -13.10 5.37 -22.94
N ALA A 24 -13.76 4.24 -23.22
CA ALA A 24 -15.16 4.07 -22.85
C ALA A 24 -15.29 3.86 -21.33
N LYS A 25 -16.14 4.64 -20.67
CA LYS A 25 -16.42 4.48 -19.24
C LYS A 25 -17.17 3.16 -19.01
N ILE A 26 -16.60 2.29 -18.18
CA ILE A 26 -17.19 0.99 -17.83
C ILE A 26 -18.13 1.14 -16.63
N ARG A 27 -17.68 1.86 -15.58
CA ARG A 27 -18.49 2.14 -14.39
C ARG A 27 -17.92 3.28 -13.57
N THR A 28 -18.74 3.77 -12.67
CA THR A 28 -18.35 4.72 -11.63
C THR A 28 -18.61 4.08 -10.27
N ILE A 29 -17.72 4.34 -9.31
CA ILE A 29 -17.82 3.87 -7.92
C ILE A 29 -17.85 5.10 -7.03
N GLN A 30 -18.86 5.21 -6.18
CA GLN A 30 -18.94 6.22 -5.12
C GLN A 30 -18.56 5.55 -3.79
N PRO A 31 -17.33 5.72 -3.30
CA PRO A 31 -16.88 5.01 -2.11
C PRO A 31 -17.58 5.47 -0.83
N GLY A 32 -18.07 6.72 -0.79
CA GLY A 32 -18.64 7.34 0.41
C GLY A 32 -17.60 7.55 1.51
N TYR A 33 -16.33 7.57 1.17
CA TYR A 33 -15.22 7.75 2.12
C TYR A 33 -14.90 9.23 2.32
N ALA A 34 -14.58 9.60 3.54
CA ALA A 34 -14.18 10.98 3.86
C ALA A 34 -12.83 11.35 3.23
N ARG A 35 -11.93 10.38 3.08
CA ARG A 35 -10.61 10.55 2.47
C ARG A 35 -10.29 9.36 1.58
N PRO A 36 -10.92 9.29 0.40
CA PRO A 36 -10.67 8.18 -0.52
C PRO A 36 -9.23 8.20 -1.00
N ALA A 37 -8.64 7.02 -1.12
CA ALA A 37 -7.32 6.82 -1.67
C ALA A 37 -7.29 5.51 -2.47
N LEU A 38 -6.37 5.44 -3.44
CA LEU A 38 -6.29 4.40 -4.43
C LEU A 38 -4.87 3.81 -4.48
N ALA A 39 -4.76 2.49 -4.59
CA ALA A 39 -3.53 1.81 -5.00
C ALA A 39 -3.88 0.74 -6.04
N VAL A 40 -3.07 0.66 -7.11
CA VAL A 40 -3.42 -0.08 -8.32
C VAL A 40 -2.38 -1.16 -8.60
N GLY A 41 -2.86 -2.40 -8.78
CA GLY A 41 -2.12 -3.51 -9.36
C GLY A 41 -2.41 -3.66 -10.86
N ASN A 42 -2.09 -4.81 -11.44
CA ASN A 42 -2.29 -5.01 -12.88
C ASN A 42 -3.77 -5.16 -13.27
N THR A 43 -4.54 -6.01 -12.57
CA THR A 43 -5.93 -6.35 -12.94
C THR A 43 -6.98 -5.87 -11.95
N ARG A 44 -6.56 -5.32 -10.83
CA ARG A 44 -7.41 -4.88 -9.72
C ARG A 44 -6.78 -3.70 -8.99
N PHE A 45 -7.58 -3.01 -8.21
CA PHE A 45 -7.15 -1.90 -7.37
C PHE A 45 -7.85 -1.95 -6.01
N VAL A 46 -7.22 -1.38 -5.01
CA VAL A 46 -7.82 -1.14 -3.71
C VAL A 46 -8.26 0.32 -3.61
N LEU A 47 -9.48 0.50 -3.12
CA LEU A 47 -10.04 1.79 -2.75
C LEU A 47 -10.24 1.78 -1.24
N TYR A 48 -9.63 2.71 -0.53
CA TYR A 48 -9.62 2.72 0.93
C TYR A 48 -9.87 4.11 1.50
N ASN A 49 -10.40 4.14 2.70
CA ASN A 49 -10.62 5.37 3.46
C ASN A 49 -9.36 5.67 4.27
N ARG A 50 -8.55 6.64 3.82
CA ARG A 50 -7.35 7.08 4.56
C ARG A 50 -7.77 7.72 5.89
N ALA A 51 -7.14 7.32 6.99
CA ALA A 51 -7.54 7.64 8.37
C ALA A 51 -8.95 7.14 8.75
N GLY A 52 -9.57 6.32 7.92
CA GLY A 52 -10.76 5.52 8.21
C GLY A 52 -10.39 4.05 8.36
N LYS A 53 -11.38 3.18 8.39
CA LYS A 53 -11.19 1.74 8.71
C LYS A 53 -11.57 0.81 7.56
N GLU A 54 -12.11 1.33 6.48
CA GLU A 54 -12.74 0.55 5.43
C GLU A 54 -11.88 0.53 4.16
N LEU A 55 -11.86 -0.62 3.51
CA LEU A 55 -11.35 -0.75 2.16
C LEU A 55 -12.20 -1.71 1.33
N THR A 56 -12.13 -1.53 0.02
CA THR A 56 -12.66 -2.48 -0.96
C THR A 56 -11.64 -2.75 -2.04
N VAL A 57 -11.55 -4.00 -2.49
CA VAL A 57 -10.76 -4.38 -3.66
C VAL A 57 -11.70 -4.55 -4.84
N GLN A 58 -11.37 -3.90 -5.93
CA GLN A 58 -12.17 -3.78 -7.12
C GLN A 58 -11.45 -4.38 -8.34
N SER A 59 -12.19 -5.01 -9.23
CA SER A 59 -11.77 -5.24 -10.61
C SER A 59 -12.37 -4.15 -11.51
N ARG A 60 -12.13 -4.22 -12.82
CA ARG A 60 -12.77 -3.30 -13.77
C ARG A 60 -14.31 -3.37 -13.71
N THR A 61 -14.88 -4.53 -13.42
CA THR A 61 -16.32 -4.77 -13.57
C THR A 61 -17.07 -4.96 -12.26
N ARG A 62 -16.38 -5.36 -11.18
CA ARG A 62 -17.05 -5.66 -9.91
C ARG A 62 -16.14 -5.49 -8.70
N GLN A 63 -16.77 -5.40 -7.54
CA GLN A 63 -16.10 -5.55 -6.25
C GLN A 63 -15.71 -7.00 -6.03
N LEU A 64 -14.46 -7.23 -5.60
CA LEU A 64 -13.90 -8.55 -5.33
C LEU A 64 -13.89 -8.86 -3.83
N TYR A 65 -13.59 -7.84 -3.01
CA TYR A 65 -13.39 -8.01 -1.58
C TYR A 65 -13.73 -6.71 -0.85
N ALA A 66 -14.14 -6.83 0.41
CA ALA A 66 -14.32 -5.70 1.32
C ALA A 66 -13.85 -6.09 2.72
N LYS A 67 -13.23 -5.15 3.42
CA LYS A 67 -12.76 -5.36 4.79
C LYS A 67 -12.84 -4.08 5.60
N SER A 68 -13.20 -4.22 6.87
CA SER A 68 -13.07 -3.19 7.89
C SER A 68 -12.02 -3.62 8.91
N PHE A 69 -11.19 -2.67 9.36
CA PHE A 69 -10.14 -2.86 10.35
C PHE A 69 -10.56 -2.29 11.70
N ASN A 70 -9.91 -2.73 12.76
CA ASN A 70 -10.13 -2.16 14.10
C ASN A 70 -9.53 -0.74 14.21
N ASN A 71 -8.40 -0.50 13.54
CA ASN A 71 -7.64 0.74 13.59
C ASN A 71 -7.64 1.45 12.23
N ALA A 72 -7.34 2.73 12.23
CA ALA A 72 -7.37 3.55 11.02
C ALA A 72 -6.31 3.11 10.01
N ILE A 73 -6.68 3.10 8.73
CA ILE A 73 -5.78 2.79 7.62
C ILE A 73 -4.92 4.02 7.34
N MET A 74 -3.61 3.87 7.41
CA MET A 74 -2.65 4.92 7.09
C MET A 74 -2.38 4.97 5.58
N LEU A 75 -2.06 3.83 4.98
CA LEU A 75 -1.81 3.67 3.55
C LEU A 75 -2.01 2.22 3.11
N CYS A 76 -2.26 2.05 1.82
CA CYS A 76 -2.26 0.74 1.16
C CYS A 76 -1.33 0.78 -0.06
N GLU A 77 -0.79 -0.39 -0.41
CA GLU A 77 -0.03 -0.60 -1.63
C GLU A 77 -0.43 -1.93 -2.25
N MET A 78 -0.59 -1.98 -3.56
CA MET A 78 -0.98 -3.19 -4.27
C MET A 78 0.10 -3.64 -5.25
N ALA A 79 0.53 -4.88 -5.12
CA ALA A 79 1.44 -5.53 -6.06
C ALA A 79 0.76 -5.81 -7.40
N GLN A 80 1.54 -6.04 -8.44
CA GLN A 80 1.03 -6.31 -9.79
C GLN A 80 0.12 -7.54 -9.87
N ASN A 81 0.40 -8.58 -9.07
CA ASN A 81 -0.44 -9.80 -8.99
C ASN A 81 -1.71 -9.62 -8.14
N GLY A 82 -1.88 -8.49 -7.45
CA GLY A 82 -3.00 -8.21 -6.56
C GLY A 82 -2.76 -8.53 -5.07
N THR A 83 -1.54 -8.91 -4.68
CA THR A 83 -1.13 -8.93 -3.26
C THR A 83 -1.27 -7.52 -2.69
N LEU A 84 -1.87 -7.40 -1.52
CA LEU A 84 -2.23 -6.12 -0.90
C LEU A 84 -1.52 -5.94 0.43
N ALA A 85 -0.71 -4.91 0.56
CA ALA A 85 -0.21 -4.42 1.84
C ALA A 85 -1.11 -3.31 2.38
N VAL A 86 -1.49 -3.44 3.65
CA VAL A 86 -2.28 -2.46 4.38
C VAL A 86 -1.51 -2.05 5.63
N VAL A 87 -1.31 -0.77 5.82
CA VAL A 87 -0.74 -0.21 7.04
C VAL A 87 -1.83 0.42 7.86
N THR A 88 -1.95 0.00 9.10
CA THR A 88 -2.89 0.58 10.06
C THR A 88 -2.16 1.20 11.24
N GLU A 89 -2.82 2.12 11.91
CA GLU A 89 -2.47 2.49 13.28
C GLU A 89 -2.52 1.26 14.19
N SER A 90 -1.92 1.36 15.36
CA SER A 90 -1.95 0.31 16.37
C SER A 90 -1.99 0.92 17.76
N ASP A 91 -2.72 0.29 18.69
CA ASP A 91 -2.78 0.72 20.08
C ASP A 91 -1.49 0.42 20.86
N ARG A 92 -0.65 -0.47 20.35
CA ARG A 92 0.56 -0.97 21.05
C ARG A 92 1.85 -0.69 20.31
N TYR A 93 1.79 -0.47 19.01
CA TYR A 93 2.93 -0.32 18.11
C TYR A 93 2.85 1.03 17.39
N ALA A 94 3.93 1.46 16.77
CA ALA A 94 3.90 2.65 15.92
C ALA A 94 2.97 2.47 14.72
N ALA A 95 2.91 1.25 14.18
CA ALA A 95 1.98 0.83 13.13
C ALA A 95 2.02 -0.70 12.97
N GLU A 96 1.05 -1.24 12.25
CA GLU A 96 1.04 -2.63 11.79
C GLU A 96 0.94 -2.68 10.27
N VAL A 97 1.79 -3.48 9.64
CA VAL A 97 1.73 -3.79 8.21
C VAL A 97 1.19 -5.20 8.05
N MET A 98 0.07 -5.33 7.36
CA MET A 98 -0.55 -6.62 7.02
C MET A 98 -0.47 -6.81 5.52
N VAL A 99 0.04 -7.96 5.07
CA VAL A 99 0.12 -8.29 3.64
C VAL A 99 -0.77 -9.49 3.35
N TYR A 100 -1.82 -9.24 2.58
CA TYR A 100 -2.78 -10.23 2.11
C TYR A 100 -2.35 -10.76 0.75
N ASP A 101 -2.52 -12.05 0.54
CA ASP A 101 -2.35 -12.63 -0.80
C ASP A 101 -3.44 -12.12 -1.77
N ALA A 102 -3.27 -12.42 -3.05
CA ALA A 102 -4.21 -11.96 -4.08
C ALA A 102 -5.60 -12.62 -3.98
N SER A 103 -5.77 -13.70 -3.22
CA SER A 103 -7.04 -14.37 -2.99
C SER A 103 -7.78 -13.85 -1.75
N PHE A 104 -7.06 -13.13 -0.88
CA PHE A 104 -7.53 -12.68 0.44
C PHE A 104 -7.96 -13.84 1.33
N SER A 105 -7.39 -15.03 1.12
CA SER A 105 -7.60 -16.22 1.91
C SER A 105 -6.45 -16.44 2.89
N GLY A 106 -6.76 -16.98 4.06
CA GLY A 106 -5.77 -17.23 5.09
C GLY A 106 -5.37 -15.99 5.90
N ASP A 107 -4.42 -16.21 6.80
CA ASP A 107 -3.89 -15.16 7.66
C ASP A 107 -2.87 -14.31 6.89
N PRO A 108 -2.90 -12.98 7.04
CA PRO A 108 -1.93 -12.11 6.40
C PRO A 108 -0.56 -12.24 7.07
N PHE A 109 0.51 -12.08 6.27
CA PHE A 109 1.81 -11.74 6.85
C PHE A 109 1.66 -10.45 7.66
N THR A 110 2.15 -10.43 8.91
CA THR A 110 2.02 -9.27 9.79
C THR A 110 3.39 -8.82 10.30
N TRP A 111 3.69 -7.54 10.09
CA TRP A 111 4.87 -6.90 10.66
C TRP A 111 4.44 -5.75 11.57
N LYS A 112 4.84 -5.83 12.84
CA LYS A 112 4.56 -4.84 13.89
C LYS A 112 5.76 -3.92 14.03
N LEU A 113 5.56 -2.63 13.74
CA LEU A 113 6.59 -1.62 13.86
C LEU A 113 6.62 -1.05 15.26
N THR A 114 7.79 -1.03 15.86
CA THR A 114 8.02 -0.38 17.15
C THR A 114 8.25 1.11 16.99
N SER A 115 8.27 1.87 18.08
CA SER A 115 8.61 3.29 18.05
C SER A 115 10.01 3.56 17.47
N THR A 116 10.93 2.61 17.60
CA THR A 116 12.27 2.70 17.03
C THR A 116 12.31 2.48 15.51
N ASP A 117 11.32 1.78 14.94
CA ASP A 117 11.20 1.60 13.49
C ASP A 117 10.63 2.86 12.81
N GLY A 118 9.89 3.67 13.56
CA GLY A 118 9.26 4.89 13.08
C GLY A 118 7.90 4.65 12.40
N THR A 119 7.33 5.73 11.90
CA THR A 119 6.02 5.73 11.22
C THR A 119 6.19 5.40 9.74
N PRO A 120 5.48 4.42 9.19
CA PRO A 120 5.50 4.12 7.77
C PRO A 120 4.91 5.28 6.95
N ILE A 121 5.65 5.70 5.94
CA ILE A 121 5.23 6.79 5.03
C ILE A 121 5.01 6.31 3.61
N ALA A 122 5.59 5.16 3.26
CA ALA A 122 5.47 4.62 1.92
C ALA A 122 5.83 3.14 1.87
N LEU A 123 5.16 2.39 0.98
CA LEU A 123 5.44 1.00 0.63
C LEU A 123 5.66 0.88 -0.88
N SER A 124 6.39 -0.14 -1.30
CA SER A 124 6.49 -0.51 -2.71
C SER A 124 6.84 -1.99 -2.85
N PHE A 125 6.06 -2.73 -3.64
CA PHE A 125 6.34 -4.11 -3.94
C PHE A 125 7.43 -4.26 -5.02
N ALA A 126 8.26 -5.29 -4.87
CA ALA A 126 9.14 -5.76 -5.93
C ALA A 126 8.33 -6.48 -7.03
N THR A 127 8.96 -6.68 -8.17
CA THR A 127 8.35 -7.38 -9.33
C THR A 127 8.02 -8.85 -9.05
N ASP A 128 8.61 -9.45 -8.01
CA ASP A 128 8.30 -10.82 -7.57
C ASP A 128 7.03 -10.91 -6.70
N ASN A 129 6.45 -9.76 -6.31
CA ASN A 129 5.23 -9.63 -5.50
C ASN A 129 5.32 -10.23 -4.06
N HIS A 130 6.48 -10.71 -3.64
CA HIS A 130 6.73 -11.25 -2.30
C HIS A 130 7.63 -10.35 -1.46
N ARG A 131 8.51 -9.59 -2.10
CA ARG A 131 9.34 -8.61 -1.42
C ARG A 131 8.74 -7.22 -1.55
N PHE A 132 8.86 -6.45 -0.49
CA PHE A 132 8.48 -5.04 -0.50
C PHE A 132 9.49 -4.19 0.28
N ALA A 133 9.61 -2.95 -0.11
CA ALA A 133 10.33 -1.93 0.62
C ALA A 133 9.33 -1.09 1.41
N ALA A 134 9.63 -0.85 2.67
CA ALA A 134 8.90 0.08 3.52
C ALA A 134 9.80 1.23 3.92
N ALA A 135 9.37 2.45 3.64
CA ALA A 135 10.02 3.66 4.14
C ALA A 135 9.32 4.11 5.42
N THR A 136 10.10 4.30 6.47
CA THR A 136 9.63 4.80 7.77
C THR A 136 10.36 6.07 8.15
N VAL A 137 9.71 6.95 8.91
CA VAL A 137 10.31 8.16 9.47
C VAL A 137 10.24 8.11 10.98
N ALA A 138 11.35 8.36 11.63
CA ALA A 138 11.47 8.51 13.07
C ALA A 138 12.25 9.77 13.43
N ALA A 139 11.90 10.39 14.54
CA ALA A 139 12.72 11.44 15.15
C ALA A 139 13.76 10.79 16.07
N ARG A 140 15.04 11.05 15.85
CA ARG A 140 16.14 10.62 16.70
C ARG A 140 17.09 11.80 16.92
N ASP A 141 17.44 12.06 18.18
CA ASP A 141 18.35 13.15 18.57
C ASP A 141 17.91 14.51 17.98
N GLY A 142 16.60 14.78 17.95
CA GLY A 142 16.03 16.02 17.41
C GLY A 142 16.03 16.11 15.88
N GLN A 143 16.42 15.04 15.17
CA GLN A 143 16.47 15.01 13.71
C GLN A 143 15.52 13.95 13.14
N LEU A 144 14.89 14.25 11.99
CA LEU A 144 14.13 13.28 11.24
C LEU A 144 15.08 12.36 10.47
N ARG A 145 14.86 11.06 10.60
CA ARG A 145 15.59 10.02 9.83
C ARG A 145 14.61 9.17 9.08
N THR A 146 14.86 8.95 7.81
CA THR A 146 14.12 7.99 6.98
C THR A 146 14.91 6.68 6.91
N THR A 147 14.23 5.58 7.19
CA THR A 147 14.79 4.22 7.03
C THR A 147 13.99 3.49 5.98
N VAL A 148 14.64 2.86 5.03
CA VAL A 148 14.02 1.93 4.07
C VAL A 148 14.40 0.51 4.46
N ARG A 149 13.42 -0.30 4.76
CA ARG A 149 13.60 -1.71 5.13
C ARG A 149 13.01 -2.61 4.06
N MET A 150 13.79 -3.60 3.68
CA MET A 150 13.36 -4.65 2.74
C MET A 150 12.73 -5.79 3.54
N MET A 151 11.52 -6.18 3.17
CA MET A 151 10.77 -7.27 3.79
C MET A 151 10.46 -8.34 2.75
N ASN A 152 10.30 -9.58 3.22
CA ASN A 152 9.92 -10.71 2.39
C ASN A 152 8.76 -11.44 3.09
N THR A 153 7.61 -11.55 2.44
CA THR A 153 6.42 -12.20 3.00
C THR A 153 6.59 -13.72 3.20
N ASN A 154 7.61 -14.31 2.56
CA ASN A 154 7.93 -15.72 2.71
C ASN A 154 8.98 -15.99 3.81
N SER A 155 9.37 -14.98 4.58
CA SER A 155 10.39 -15.10 5.61
C SER A 155 10.06 -14.18 6.79
N ASP A 156 10.14 -14.71 7.99
CA ASP A 156 9.97 -13.94 9.23
C ASP A 156 11.18 -13.04 9.54
N THR A 157 12.25 -13.14 8.77
CA THR A 157 13.46 -12.34 8.97
C THR A 157 13.38 -11.05 8.19
N ALA A 158 13.53 -9.93 8.89
CA ALA A 158 13.69 -8.62 8.23
C ALA A 158 14.94 -8.63 7.35
N GLY A 159 14.79 -8.19 6.12
CA GLY A 159 15.90 -8.03 5.17
C GLY A 159 16.79 -6.83 5.51
N PRO A 160 17.75 -6.53 4.65
CA PRO A 160 18.63 -5.38 4.81
C PRO A 160 17.84 -4.07 4.88
N PHE A 161 18.37 -3.09 5.58
CA PHE A 161 17.82 -1.74 5.65
C PHE A 161 18.83 -0.71 5.21
N TYR A 162 18.33 0.40 4.70
CA TYR A 162 19.11 1.59 4.37
C TYR A 162 18.57 2.76 5.21
N VAL A 163 19.48 3.55 5.76
CA VAL A 163 19.15 4.80 6.47
C VAL A 163 19.56 5.96 5.58
N ALA A 164 18.62 6.82 5.23
CA ALA A 164 18.91 8.04 4.52
C ALA A 164 19.62 9.03 5.46
N ASP A 165 20.45 9.91 4.88
CA ASP A 165 21.09 10.98 5.62
C ASP A 165 20.06 11.84 6.34
N THR A 166 20.50 12.43 7.44
CA THR A 166 19.67 13.28 8.31
C THR A 166 18.95 14.38 7.53
N GLY A 167 17.67 14.54 7.79
CA GLY A 167 16.83 15.56 7.16
C GLY A 167 16.21 15.18 5.81
N SER A 168 16.54 14.01 5.27
CA SER A 168 15.97 13.54 4.00
C SER A 168 14.68 12.76 4.22
N VAL A 169 13.65 13.05 3.44
CA VAL A 169 12.38 12.30 3.40
C VAL A 169 12.21 11.72 2.00
N ILE A 170 12.02 10.39 1.92
CA ILE A 170 11.77 9.71 0.66
C ILE A 170 10.28 9.90 0.29
N LEU A 171 10.03 10.65 -0.78
CA LEU A 171 8.67 10.95 -1.25
C LEU A 171 8.16 9.94 -2.30
N THR A 172 9.09 9.37 -3.08
CA THR A 172 8.75 8.40 -4.13
C THR A 172 9.76 7.26 -4.16
N ARG A 173 9.30 6.08 -4.63
CA ARG A 173 10.13 4.90 -4.79
C ARG A 173 9.73 4.16 -6.06
N LYS A 174 10.72 3.59 -6.73
CA LYS A 174 10.52 2.70 -7.86
C LYS A 174 11.49 1.53 -7.78
N TRP A 175 10.98 0.32 -7.91
CA TRP A 175 11.82 -0.84 -8.10
C TRP A 175 12.41 -0.84 -9.52
N ILE A 176 13.73 -0.91 -9.61
CA ILE A 176 14.44 -1.05 -10.89
C ILE A 176 14.78 -2.50 -11.21
N SER A 177 14.78 -3.35 -10.19
CA SER A 177 14.87 -4.80 -10.33
C SER A 177 14.35 -5.45 -9.05
N SER A 178 14.20 -6.78 -9.03
CA SER A 178 13.80 -7.50 -7.81
C SER A 178 14.77 -7.37 -6.64
N ARG A 179 15.94 -6.73 -6.83
CA ARG A 179 16.98 -6.55 -5.81
C ARG A 179 17.34 -5.08 -5.54
N ARG A 180 16.81 -4.12 -6.28
CA ARG A 180 17.16 -2.69 -6.15
C ARG A 180 15.93 -1.80 -6.15
N VAL A 181 15.92 -0.81 -5.27
CA VAL A 181 14.93 0.27 -5.16
C VAL A 181 15.63 1.60 -5.44
N LEU A 182 14.97 2.50 -6.14
CA LEU A 182 15.34 3.90 -6.29
C LEU A 182 14.67 4.75 -5.23
#